data_325141bb489e2a1516265109c1d5e08c
#
_entry.id   325141bb489e2a1516265109c1d5e08c
#
_cell.length_a   1.000
_cell.length_b   1.000
_cell.length_c   1.000
_cell.angle_alpha   90.00
_cell.angle_beta   90.00
_cell.angle_gamma   90.00
#
_symmetry.space_group_name_H-M   'P 1'
#
loop_
_entity.id
_entity.type
_entity.pdbx_description
1 polymer ?
#
loop_
_entity_poly.entity_id
_entity_poly.type
_entity_poly.pdbx_seq_one_letter_code
_entity_poly.pdbx_strand_id
1 'polypeptide(L)'
;MVLVRLKPRGSIKRCPLLVGQKCSVHAAKPAVCALYPLGRGLKSEINETSDILHRDVQYIFQKPECGDASEEHTVRDWLKDFDFLSDELYFKMWMQLAVDYGKAIKKIEGLEMDGLVNAVATSILGIIYLNYKTDEPFFPQFEENDREYRKVLADLMQELPLEQ
;
A
#
# COMPACT_ATOMS: atom_id res chain seq x y z
N MET A 1 -1.12 9.84 -3.09
CA MET A 1 -0.49 9.28 -1.88
C MET A 1 1.02 9.21 -2.07
N VAL A 2 1.82 9.50 -1.04
CA VAL A 2 3.27 9.29 -1.05
C VAL A 2 3.55 7.80 -1.19
N LEU A 3 4.35 7.41 -2.19
CA LEU A 3 4.76 6.03 -2.41
C LEU A 3 6.27 5.92 -2.23
N VAL A 4 6.70 5.11 -1.27
CA VAL A 4 8.10 4.75 -1.10
C VAL A 4 8.50 3.74 -2.17
N ARG A 5 9.53 4.03 -2.95
CA ARG A 5 10.04 3.18 -4.01
C ARG A 5 11.52 2.90 -3.86
N LEU A 6 11.92 1.68 -4.16
CA LEU A 6 13.32 1.34 -4.28
C LEU A 6 13.93 2.04 -5.52
N LYS A 7 15.04 2.76 -5.33
CA LYS A 7 15.74 3.41 -6.45
C LYS A 7 16.43 2.34 -7.32
N PRO A 8 16.05 2.18 -8.57
CA PRO A 8 16.66 1.17 -9.45
C PRO A 8 18.15 1.46 -9.71
N ARG A 9 18.94 0.41 -9.99
CA ARG A 9 20.37 0.50 -10.31
C ARG A 9 20.65 0.34 -11.81
N GLY A 10 21.61 1.11 -12.27
CA GLY A 10 22.16 1.00 -13.64
C GLY A 10 21.22 1.48 -14.75
N SER A 11 21.71 1.42 -15.98
CA SER A 11 20.99 1.87 -17.19
C SER A 11 19.73 1.07 -17.48
N ILE A 12 19.75 -0.22 -17.17
CA ILE A 12 18.59 -1.13 -17.36
C ILE A 12 17.64 -1.18 -16.14
N LYS A 13 17.80 -0.26 -15.19
CA LYS A 13 16.91 -0.08 -14.02
C LYS A 13 16.68 -1.38 -13.22
N ARG A 14 17.73 -2.14 -12.93
CA ARG A 14 17.63 -3.36 -12.13
C ARG A 14 17.22 -3.07 -10.68
N CYS A 15 16.53 -4.03 -10.07
CA CYS A 15 16.21 -3.99 -8.64
C CYS A 15 17.51 -3.87 -7.82
N PRO A 16 17.59 -2.92 -6.84
CA PRO A 16 18.79 -2.75 -6.01
C PRO A 16 19.05 -3.92 -5.06
N LEU A 17 18.02 -4.74 -4.78
CA LEU A 17 18.11 -5.92 -3.93
C LEU A 17 18.51 -7.20 -4.70
N LEU A 18 18.78 -7.08 -6.00
CA LEU A 18 19.24 -8.20 -6.81
C LEU A 18 20.77 -8.36 -6.67
N VAL A 19 21.21 -9.51 -6.16
CA VAL A 19 22.62 -9.90 -6.07
C VAL A 19 22.84 -11.09 -7.00
N GLY A 20 23.68 -10.89 -8.00
CA GLY A 20 23.75 -11.82 -9.12
C GLY A 20 22.41 -11.88 -9.86
N GLN A 21 21.77 -13.05 -9.88
CA GLN A 21 20.43 -13.23 -10.47
C GLN A 21 19.37 -13.59 -9.41
N LYS A 22 19.67 -13.41 -8.12
CA LYS A 22 18.80 -13.81 -7.01
C LYS A 22 18.42 -12.61 -6.16
N CYS A 23 17.20 -12.62 -5.64
CA CYS A 23 16.72 -11.63 -4.67
C CYS A 23 17.42 -11.85 -3.33
N SER A 24 18.13 -10.84 -2.80
CA SER A 24 18.82 -10.93 -1.51
C SER A 24 17.88 -10.97 -0.32
N VAL A 25 16.62 -10.56 -0.51
CA VAL A 25 15.56 -10.54 0.52
C VAL A 25 14.41 -11.47 0.15
N HIS A 26 14.71 -12.63 -0.45
CA HIS A 26 13.67 -13.53 -0.98
C HIS A 26 12.65 -13.94 0.07
N ALA A 27 13.10 -14.24 1.30
CA ALA A 27 12.23 -14.66 2.41
C ALA A 27 11.39 -13.50 3.00
N ALA A 28 11.77 -12.26 2.70
CA ALA A 28 11.09 -11.04 3.17
C ALA A 28 10.78 -10.10 2.00
N LYS A 29 10.30 -10.66 0.90
CA LYS A 29 9.95 -9.88 -0.31
C LYS A 29 8.87 -8.85 0.02
N PRO A 30 8.98 -7.62 -0.53
CA PRO A 30 7.85 -6.71 -0.56
C PRO A 30 6.61 -7.37 -1.20
N ALA A 31 5.42 -7.07 -0.69
CA ALA A 31 4.16 -7.66 -1.15
C ALA A 31 3.99 -7.60 -2.68
N VAL A 32 4.34 -6.48 -3.30
CA VAL A 32 4.28 -6.31 -4.76
C VAL A 32 5.17 -7.29 -5.53
N CYS A 33 6.33 -7.65 -4.97
CA CYS A 33 7.24 -8.63 -5.60
C CYS A 33 6.79 -10.07 -5.38
N ALA A 34 6.19 -10.36 -4.21
CA ALA A 34 5.70 -11.69 -3.89
C ALA A 34 4.40 -12.01 -4.62
N LEU A 35 3.54 -11.03 -4.83
CA LEU A 35 2.30 -11.16 -5.60
C LEU A 35 2.56 -11.47 -7.08
N TYR A 36 3.60 -10.90 -7.70
CA TYR A 36 3.83 -11.08 -9.14
C TYR A 36 3.84 -12.55 -9.55
N PRO A 37 3.10 -12.95 -10.60
CA PRO A 37 2.43 -12.14 -11.61
C PRO A 37 0.98 -11.75 -11.29
N LEU A 38 0.54 -11.84 -10.05
CA LEU A 38 -0.79 -11.43 -9.63
C LEU A 38 -0.83 -9.93 -9.34
N GLY A 39 -1.88 -9.26 -9.79
CA GLY A 39 -2.33 -7.98 -9.28
C GLY A 39 -3.40 -8.19 -8.21
N ARG A 40 -3.52 -7.27 -7.26
CA ARG A 40 -4.54 -7.29 -6.22
C ARG A 40 -5.32 -5.98 -6.25
N GLY A 41 -6.64 -6.05 -6.22
CA GLY A 41 -7.54 -4.91 -6.22
C GLY A 41 -8.79 -5.17 -5.37
N LEU A 42 -9.57 -4.13 -5.16
CA LEU A 42 -10.90 -4.24 -4.56
C LEU A 42 -11.93 -4.38 -5.67
N LYS A 43 -12.91 -5.26 -5.45
CA LYS A 43 -14.02 -5.44 -6.34
C LYS A 43 -14.81 -4.13 -6.43
N SER A 44 -15.05 -3.65 -7.64
CA SER A 44 -15.89 -2.47 -7.86
C SER A 44 -17.34 -2.85 -7.65
N GLU A 45 -18.00 -2.23 -6.68
CA GLU A 45 -19.44 -2.30 -6.52
C GLU A 45 -20.07 -1.07 -7.18
N ILE A 46 -21.21 -1.26 -7.85
CA ILE A 46 -21.92 -0.20 -8.59
C ILE A 46 -22.45 0.90 -7.65
N ASN A 47 -22.59 0.62 -6.36
CA ASN A 47 -22.98 1.58 -5.33
C ASN A 47 -21.76 2.01 -4.51
N GLU A 48 -21.24 3.20 -4.77
CA GLU A 48 -20.02 3.78 -4.17
C GLU A 48 -20.04 4.01 -2.65
N THR A 49 -21.11 3.64 -1.95
CA THR A 49 -21.29 3.90 -0.52
C THR A 49 -20.76 2.80 0.40
N SER A 50 -20.31 1.65 -0.14
CA SER A 50 -19.79 0.58 0.71
C SER A 50 -18.39 0.92 1.21
N ASP A 51 -18.23 0.81 2.53
CA ASP A 51 -16.94 0.90 3.22
C ASP A 51 -15.92 -0.04 2.56
N ILE A 52 -14.74 0.47 2.25
CA ILE A 52 -13.63 -0.28 1.63
C ILE A 52 -13.30 -1.55 2.42
N LEU A 53 -13.41 -1.50 3.75
CA LEU A 53 -13.13 -2.66 4.61
C LEU A 53 -14.09 -3.84 4.36
N HIS A 54 -15.29 -3.59 3.84
CA HIS A 54 -16.29 -4.62 3.52
C HIS A 54 -16.23 -5.10 2.07
N ARG A 55 -15.41 -4.50 1.22
CA ARG A 55 -15.27 -4.93 -0.18
C ARG A 55 -14.47 -6.21 -0.30
N ASP A 56 -14.84 -7.04 -1.27
CA ASP A 56 -14.07 -8.24 -1.62
C ASP A 56 -12.76 -7.88 -2.31
N VAL A 57 -11.71 -8.61 -1.95
CA VAL A 57 -10.43 -8.56 -2.66
C VAL A 57 -10.51 -9.44 -3.90
N GLN A 58 -10.08 -8.91 -5.03
CA GLN A 58 -9.94 -9.67 -6.27
C GLN A 58 -8.47 -9.73 -6.70
N TYR A 59 -8.11 -10.87 -7.29
CA TYR A 59 -6.79 -11.08 -7.85
C TYR A 59 -6.89 -11.10 -9.37
N ILE A 60 -5.93 -10.42 -10.02
CA ILE A 60 -5.88 -10.25 -11.48
C ILE A 60 -4.57 -10.88 -11.96
N PHE A 61 -4.65 -11.88 -12.81
CA PHE A 61 -3.47 -12.47 -13.42
C PHE A 61 -2.94 -11.57 -14.55
N GLN A 62 -1.71 -11.10 -14.36
CA GLN A 62 -0.97 -10.36 -15.38
C GLN A 62 -0.15 -11.39 -16.18
N LYS A 63 -0.66 -11.78 -17.34
CA LYS A 63 0.03 -12.78 -18.19
C LYS A 63 1.43 -12.29 -18.57
N PRO A 64 2.51 -12.79 -17.93
CA PRO A 64 3.87 -12.42 -18.28
C PRO A 64 4.28 -13.09 -19.60
N GLU A 65 5.20 -12.47 -20.31
CA GLU A 65 5.80 -13.05 -21.54
C GLU A 65 6.90 -14.07 -21.23
N CYS A 66 7.14 -14.40 -19.97
CA CYS A 66 8.16 -15.34 -19.51
C CYS A 66 7.53 -16.58 -18.87
N GLY A 67 8.22 -17.71 -18.97
CA GLY A 67 7.74 -19.00 -18.49
C GLY A 67 6.83 -19.70 -19.50
N ASP A 68 6.25 -20.79 -19.06
CA ASP A 68 5.30 -21.60 -19.83
C ASP A 68 4.03 -21.88 -19.01
N ALA A 69 3.09 -22.63 -19.57
CA ALA A 69 1.84 -23.00 -18.91
C ALA A 69 1.86 -24.46 -18.42
N SER A 70 3.03 -25.00 -18.05
CA SER A 70 3.19 -26.39 -17.63
C SER A 70 2.69 -26.64 -16.20
N GLU A 71 2.59 -25.60 -15.39
CA GLU A 71 2.15 -25.70 -14.02
C GLU A 71 0.88 -24.88 -13.78
N GLU A 72 -0.07 -25.45 -13.07
CA GLU A 72 -1.29 -24.79 -12.63
C GLU A 72 -1.26 -24.58 -11.11
N HIS A 73 -1.53 -23.35 -10.67
CA HIS A 73 -1.62 -22.99 -9.27
C HIS A 73 -2.91 -22.24 -8.98
N THR A 74 -3.49 -22.48 -7.81
CA THR A 74 -4.51 -21.57 -7.27
C THR A 74 -3.82 -20.33 -6.71
N VAL A 75 -4.55 -19.21 -6.59
CA VAL A 75 -4.04 -18.02 -5.90
C VAL A 75 -3.57 -18.35 -4.49
N ARG A 76 -4.30 -19.21 -3.79
CA ARG A 76 -3.97 -19.65 -2.44
C ARG A 76 -2.63 -20.40 -2.40
N ASP A 77 -2.40 -21.32 -3.34
CA ASP A 77 -1.14 -22.07 -3.41
C ASP A 77 0.04 -21.16 -3.72
N TRP A 78 -0.17 -20.19 -4.62
CA TRP A 78 0.87 -19.21 -4.97
C TRP A 78 1.28 -18.34 -3.77
N LEU A 79 0.33 -17.97 -2.93
CA LEU A 79 0.54 -17.03 -1.82
C LEU A 79 0.88 -17.70 -0.49
N LYS A 80 0.75 -19.04 -0.36
CA LYS A 80 0.92 -19.75 0.92
C LYS A 80 2.28 -19.53 1.59
N ASP A 81 3.34 -19.40 0.79
CA ASP A 81 4.72 -19.25 1.28
C ASP A 81 5.02 -17.82 1.78
N PHE A 82 4.10 -16.88 1.58
CA PHE A 82 4.26 -15.47 1.91
C PHE A 82 3.27 -14.97 2.97
N ASP A 83 2.46 -15.84 3.53
CA ASP A 83 1.44 -15.54 4.57
C ASP A 83 0.46 -14.40 4.18
N PHE A 84 0.16 -14.25 2.90
CA PHE A 84 -0.74 -13.18 2.40
C PHE A 84 -2.22 -13.40 2.70
N LEU A 85 -2.61 -14.56 3.20
CA LEU A 85 -4.03 -14.81 3.52
C LEU A 85 -4.51 -14.01 4.74
N SER A 86 -3.62 -13.71 5.68
CA SER A 86 -3.88 -12.81 6.79
C SER A 86 -3.80 -11.33 6.37
N ASP A 87 -3.26 -11.05 5.19
CA ASP A 87 -2.87 -9.72 4.72
C ASP A 87 -3.99 -8.98 3.94
N GLU A 88 -5.17 -9.60 3.78
CA GLU A 88 -6.30 -8.93 3.12
C GLU A 88 -6.81 -7.75 3.95
N LEU A 89 -6.82 -7.86 5.27
CA LEU A 89 -7.18 -6.77 6.16
C LEU A 89 -6.19 -5.61 6.04
N TYR A 90 -4.88 -5.90 6.08
CA TYR A 90 -3.84 -4.90 5.84
C TYR A 90 -4.04 -4.19 4.51
N PHE A 91 -4.28 -4.94 3.43
CA PHE A 91 -4.51 -4.35 2.12
C PHE A 91 -5.74 -3.42 2.09
N LYS A 92 -6.84 -3.84 2.69
CA LYS A 92 -8.07 -3.03 2.79
C LYS A 92 -7.83 -1.75 3.61
N MET A 93 -7.17 -1.87 4.76
CA MET A 93 -6.79 -0.71 5.59
C MET A 93 -5.88 0.25 4.83
N TRP A 94 -4.89 -0.28 4.10
CA TRP A 94 -4.02 0.51 3.25
C TRP A 94 -4.78 1.25 2.14
N MET A 95 -5.73 0.60 1.48
CA MET A 95 -6.58 1.21 0.46
C MET A 95 -7.47 2.31 1.03
N GLN A 96 -8.05 2.08 2.23
CA GLN A 96 -8.83 3.10 2.92
C GLN A 96 -7.96 4.30 3.29
N LEU A 97 -6.77 4.07 3.83
CA LEU A 97 -5.80 5.12 4.14
C LEU A 97 -5.45 5.95 2.89
N ALA A 98 -5.26 5.28 1.74
CA ALA A 98 -4.97 5.96 0.48
C ALA A 98 -6.11 6.86 0.02
N VAL A 99 -7.36 6.44 0.21
CA VAL A 99 -8.55 7.25 -0.10
C VAL A 99 -8.66 8.44 0.83
N ASP A 100 -8.48 8.24 2.14
CA ASP A 100 -8.61 9.32 3.14
C ASP A 100 -7.51 10.37 2.94
N TYR A 101 -6.27 9.93 2.67
CA TYR A 101 -5.17 10.80 2.28
C TYR A 101 -5.50 11.60 1.00
N GLY A 102 -6.03 10.92 -0.02
CA GLY A 102 -6.40 11.58 -1.28
C GLY A 102 -7.46 12.66 -1.09
N LYS A 103 -8.47 12.41 -0.25
CA LYS A 103 -9.50 13.40 0.10
C LYS A 103 -8.90 14.61 0.82
N ALA A 104 -8.01 14.38 1.81
CA ALA A 104 -7.34 15.45 2.53
C ALA A 104 -6.49 16.31 1.61
N ILE A 105 -5.65 15.71 0.76
CA ILE A 105 -4.82 16.43 -0.19
C ILE A 105 -5.67 17.27 -1.14
N LYS A 106 -6.73 16.68 -1.73
CA LYS A 106 -7.61 17.40 -2.65
C LYS A 106 -8.24 18.64 -2.00
N LYS A 107 -8.66 18.54 -0.73
CA LYS A 107 -9.21 19.67 0.00
C LYS A 107 -8.15 20.75 0.25
N ILE A 108 -6.93 20.37 0.67
CA ILE A 108 -5.82 21.29 0.92
C ILE A 108 -5.40 22.02 -0.36
N GLU A 109 -5.29 21.31 -1.49
CA GLU A 109 -4.98 21.89 -2.80
C GLU A 109 -6.05 22.91 -3.23
N GLY A 110 -7.34 22.61 -2.98
CA GLY A 110 -8.44 23.53 -3.24
C GLY A 110 -8.37 24.83 -2.42
N LEU A 111 -7.66 24.83 -1.30
CA LEU A 111 -7.43 26.00 -0.44
C LEU A 111 -6.10 26.73 -0.73
N GLU A 112 -5.36 26.29 -1.76
CA GLU A 112 -4.05 26.86 -2.15
C GLU A 112 -3.00 26.84 -1.01
N MET A 113 -3.05 25.82 -0.13
CA MET A 113 -2.19 25.68 1.04
C MET A 113 -1.03 24.70 0.80
N ASP A 114 -0.15 24.96 -0.18
CA ASP A 114 0.93 24.06 -0.62
C ASP A 114 1.87 23.61 0.51
N GLY A 115 2.15 24.48 1.49
CA GLY A 115 2.96 24.12 2.66
C GLY A 115 2.33 22.99 3.48
N LEU A 116 1.01 22.92 3.55
CA LEU A 116 0.27 21.91 4.28
C LEU A 116 0.27 20.56 3.55
N VAL A 117 0.26 20.56 2.21
CA VAL A 117 0.45 19.34 1.40
C VAL A 117 1.77 18.65 1.77
N ASN A 118 2.86 19.42 1.87
CA ASN A 118 4.16 18.88 2.28
C ASN A 118 4.17 18.37 3.72
N ALA A 119 3.50 19.07 4.64
CA ALA A 119 3.39 18.63 6.04
C ALA A 119 2.63 17.30 6.14
N VAL A 120 1.51 17.15 5.45
CA VAL A 120 0.73 15.89 5.39
C VAL A 120 1.54 14.78 4.73
N ALA A 121 2.27 15.06 3.65
CA ALA A 121 3.14 14.08 3.00
C ALA A 121 4.30 13.63 3.92
N THR A 122 4.85 14.53 4.72
CA THR A 122 5.91 14.21 5.69
C THR A 122 5.36 13.40 6.87
N SER A 123 4.17 13.73 7.37
CA SER A 123 3.55 13.00 8.48
C SER A 123 3.22 11.55 8.10
N ILE A 124 2.68 11.30 6.91
CA ILE A 124 2.44 9.92 6.44
C ILE A 124 3.75 9.15 6.32
N LEU A 125 4.82 9.77 5.83
CA LEU A 125 6.12 9.13 5.75
C LEU A 125 6.64 8.75 7.15
N GLY A 126 6.57 9.66 8.11
CA GLY A 126 7.01 9.41 9.48
C GLY A 126 6.19 8.32 10.17
N ILE A 127 4.88 8.46 10.19
CA ILE A 127 3.99 7.58 10.98
C ILE A 127 3.79 6.22 10.28
N ILE A 128 3.42 6.23 8.99
CA ILE A 128 2.99 5.00 8.29
C ILE A 128 4.16 4.19 7.72
N TYR A 129 5.27 4.83 7.38
CA TYR A 129 6.38 4.11 6.74
C TYR A 129 7.59 3.88 7.64
N LEU A 130 7.83 4.73 8.64
CA LEU A 130 9.07 4.70 9.38
C LEU A 130 8.91 4.38 10.88
N ASN A 131 7.71 4.45 11.44
CA ASN A 131 7.45 4.23 12.86
C ASN A 131 7.24 2.74 13.19
N TYR A 132 8.28 1.92 12.99
CA TYR A 132 8.26 0.49 13.29
C TYR A 132 9.52 0.04 14.02
N LYS A 133 9.33 -0.86 14.97
CA LYS A 133 10.40 -1.64 15.59
C LYS A 133 10.54 -2.95 14.82
N THR A 134 11.75 -3.29 14.45
CA THR A 134 12.04 -4.47 13.60
C THR A 134 12.00 -5.80 14.34
N ASP A 135 12.01 -5.76 15.66
CA ASP A 135 11.95 -6.90 16.58
C ASP A 135 10.53 -7.21 17.10
N GLU A 136 9.54 -6.40 16.72
CA GLU A 136 8.14 -6.59 17.07
C GLU A 136 7.30 -6.96 15.82
N PRO A 137 6.15 -7.64 15.99
CA PRO A 137 5.25 -7.97 14.88
C PRO A 137 4.79 -6.70 14.13
N PHE A 138 4.82 -6.76 12.80
CA PHE A 138 4.51 -5.61 11.95
C PHE A 138 3.04 -5.16 12.06
N PHE A 139 2.10 -6.10 11.93
CA PHE A 139 0.69 -5.75 11.74
C PHE A 139 0.06 -4.98 12.92
N PRO A 140 0.28 -5.37 14.19
CA PRO A 140 -0.20 -4.58 15.33
C PRO A 140 0.33 -3.15 15.37
N GLN A 141 1.60 -2.95 14.98
CA GLN A 141 2.21 -1.62 14.89
C GLN A 141 1.58 -0.80 13.75
N PHE A 142 1.30 -1.44 12.62
CA PHE A 142 0.60 -0.80 11.51
C PHE A 142 -0.80 -0.35 11.91
N GLU A 143 -1.57 -1.17 12.63
CA GLU A 143 -2.91 -0.81 13.11
C GLU A 143 -2.87 0.41 14.05
N GLU A 144 -1.86 0.50 14.92
CA GLU A 144 -1.67 1.65 15.79
C GLU A 144 -1.27 2.90 15.01
N ASN A 145 -0.31 2.78 14.09
CA ASN A 145 0.14 3.87 13.24
C ASN A 145 -0.98 4.38 12.31
N ASP A 146 -1.82 3.49 11.75
CA ASP A 146 -2.99 3.85 10.94
C ASP A 146 -4.00 4.64 11.78
N ARG A 147 -4.26 4.22 13.01
CA ARG A 147 -5.17 4.92 13.94
C ARG A 147 -4.64 6.30 14.31
N GLU A 148 -3.36 6.41 14.64
CA GLU A 148 -2.69 7.68 14.92
C GLU A 148 -2.78 8.63 13.72
N TYR A 149 -2.43 8.14 12.54
CA TYR A 149 -2.45 8.96 11.33
C TYR A 149 -3.86 9.42 10.94
N ARG A 150 -4.88 8.56 11.09
CA ARG A 150 -6.28 8.95 10.87
C ARG A 150 -6.73 10.04 11.83
N LYS A 151 -6.28 10.00 13.08
CA LYS A 151 -6.55 11.06 14.05
C LYS A 151 -5.92 12.38 13.59
N VAL A 152 -4.64 12.35 13.17
CA VAL A 152 -3.97 13.55 12.63
C VAL A 152 -4.71 14.13 11.43
N LEU A 153 -5.16 13.26 10.49
CA LEU A 153 -5.95 13.72 9.35
C LEU A 153 -7.31 14.30 9.77
N ALA A 154 -8.00 13.66 10.70
CA ALA A 154 -9.31 14.13 11.18
C ALA A 154 -9.20 15.48 11.87
N ASP A 155 -8.23 15.66 12.75
CA ASP A 155 -7.96 16.90 13.46
C ASP A 155 -7.66 18.02 12.45
N LEU A 156 -6.78 17.74 11.50
CA LEU A 156 -6.46 18.67 10.40
C LEU A 156 -7.70 19.06 9.59
N MET A 157 -8.53 18.09 9.22
CA MET A 157 -9.72 18.32 8.39
C MET A 157 -10.79 19.16 9.11
N GLN A 158 -10.81 19.12 10.45
CA GLN A 158 -11.69 19.97 11.27
C GLN A 158 -11.21 21.42 11.34
N GLU A 159 -9.90 21.64 11.34
CA GLU A 159 -9.30 22.98 11.40
C GLU A 159 -9.30 23.71 10.04
N LEU A 160 -9.48 22.97 8.94
CA LEU A 160 -9.53 23.58 7.62
C LEU A 160 -10.85 24.33 7.40
N PRO A 161 -10.83 25.53 6.75
CA PRO A 161 -12.03 26.26 6.44
C PRO A 161 -12.99 25.42 5.58
N LEU A 162 -14.29 25.65 5.77
CA LEU A 162 -15.31 25.07 4.89
C LEU A 162 -15.14 25.67 3.50
N GLU A 163 -15.30 24.82 2.48
CA GLU A 163 -15.31 25.29 1.08
C GLU A 163 -16.42 26.35 0.94
N GLN A 164 -16.05 27.53 0.39
CA GLN A 164 -17.00 28.62 0.10
C GLN A 164 -17.74 28.33 -1.20
#